data_e91461d64f247395355a6e9fc166cad0
#
_entry.id   e91461d64f247395355a6e9fc166cad0
#
_cell.length_a   1.000
_cell.length_b   1.000
_cell.length_c   1.000
_cell.angle_alpha   90.00
_cell.angle_beta   90.00
_cell.angle_gamma   90.00
#
_symmetry.space_group_name_H-M   'P 1'
#
loop_
_entity.id
_entity.type
_entity.pdbx_description
1 polymer ?
#
loop_
_entity_poly.entity_id
_entity_poly.type
_entity_poly.pdbx_seq_one_letter_code
_entity_poly.pdbx_strand_id
1 'polypeptide(L)'
;TLFPYTTLFRSLDVSIRAQIINLLNELKKEHSLTYLFIAHDLSVVRFISDRIGVIYKGALMELAPGEEIFAHPLHPYTRSLLSAIPMPDPAAERGKTCTPYDPSVHDYSVDKPAWTEIAPGHFVFANARECDEYRRMLG
;
A
#
# COMPACT_ATOMS: atom_id res chain seq x y z
N THR A 1 22.31 -4.42 7.39
CA THR A 1 22.50 -5.66 6.63
C THR A 1 21.19 -5.95 5.90
N LEU A 2 21.18 -5.78 4.57
CA LEU A 2 20.05 -6.15 3.71
C LEU A 2 20.03 -7.68 3.59
N PHE A 3 19.09 -8.32 4.24
CA PHE A 3 18.86 -9.75 4.03
C PHE A 3 17.89 -9.95 2.86
N PRO A 4 18.16 -10.88 1.91
CA PRO A 4 17.28 -11.14 0.76
C PRO A 4 16.09 -12.02 1.17
N TYR A 5 15.24 -11.54 2.07
CA TYR A 5 14.05 -12.28 2.52
C TYR A 5 12.95 -12.43 1.46
N THR A 6 13.00 -11.64 0.39
CA THR A 6 11.99 -11.66 -0.68
C THR A 6 11.88 -13.00 -1.39
N THR A 7 12.97 -13.76 -1.49
CA THR A 7 12.99 -15.07 -2.17
C THR A 7 12.40 -16.18 -1.28
N LEU A 8 12.58 -16.10 0.04
CA LEU A 8 12.05 -17.09 0.99
C LEU A 8 10.52 -17.04 1.11
N PHE A 9 9.92 -15.84 1.03
CA PHE A 9 8.46 -15.69 1.16
C PHE A 9 7.67 -16.25 -0.03
N ARG A 10 8.25 -16.33 -1.22
CA ARG A 10 7.53 -16.84 -2.42
C ARG A 10 7.27 -18.35 -2.40
N SER A 11 8.09 -19.12 -1.69
CA SER A 11 8.03 -20.59 -1.68
C SER A 11 7.39 -21.18 -0.43
N LEU A 12 6.92 -20.34 0.52
CA LEU A 12 6.40 -20.80 1.81
C LEU A 12 4.86 -20.95 1.78
N ASP A 13 4.38 -22.02 2.41
CA ASP A 13 2.95 -22.22 2.71
C ASP A 13 2.38 -21.05 3.54
N VAL A 14 1.08 -20.77 3.40
CA VAL A 14 0.38 -19.67 4.06
C VAL A 14 0.57 -19.69 5.59
N SER A 15 0.56 -20.89 6.20
CA SER A 15 0.77 -21.06 7.65
C SER A 15 2.19 -20.69 8.08
N ILE A 16 3.20 -21.04 7.28
CA ILE A 16 4.61 -20.71 7.56
C ILE A 16 4.85 -19.21 7.40
N ARG A 17 4.21 -18.57 6.41
CA ARG A 17 4.27 -17.10 6.25
C ARG A 17 3.75 -16.38 7.48
N ALA A 18 2.61 -16.80 8.03
CA ALA A 18 2.03 -16.24 9.23
C ALA A 18 2.96 -16.38 10.44
N GLN A 19 3.59 -17.55 10.62
CA GLN A 19 4.57 -17.78 11.69
C GLN A 19 5.79 -16.87 11.59
N ILE A 20 6.33 -16.65 10.38
CA ILE A 20 7.47 -15.74 10.16
C ILE A 20 7.09 -14.30 10.44
N ILE A 21 5.90 -13.85 10.01
CA ILE A 21 5.42 -12.49 10.31
C ILE A 21 5.29 -12.28 11.82
N ASN A 22 4.73 -13.24 12.53
CA ASN A 22 4.62 -13.18 13.99
C ASN A 22 6.00 -13.11 14.66
N LEU A 23 6.95 -13.95 14.24
CA LEU A 23 8.31 -13.92 14.74
C LEU A 23 8.99 -12.56 14.48
N LEU A 24 8.85 -12.00 13.28
CA LEU A 24 9.41 -10.68 12.96
C LEU A 24 8.79 -9.57 13.81
N ASN A 25 7.49 -9.64 14.09
CA ASN A 25 6.81 -8.70 14.96
C ASN A 25 7.25 -8.83 16.44
N GLU A 26 7.52 -10.04 16.91
CA GLU A 26 8.09 -10.28 18.24
C GLU A 26 9.50 -9.69 18.34
N LEU A 27 10.37 -10.00 17.39
CA LEU A 27 11.74 -9.46 17.34
C LEU A 27 11.75 -7.92 17.23
N LYS A 28 10.82 -7.34 16.48
CA LYS A 28 10.64 -5.88 16.39
C LYS A 28 10.38 -5.27 17.76
N LYS A 29 9.53 -5.91 18.58
CA LYS A 29 9.18 -5.44 19.92
C LYS A 29 10.32 -5.65 20.91
N GLU A 30 10.91 -6.85 20.94
CA GLU A 30 11.96 -7.21 21.91
C GLU A 30 13.24 -6.39 21.71
N HIS A 31 13.63 -6.13 20.48
CA HIS A 31 14.88 -5.47 20.14
C HIS A 31 14.72 -4.04 19.64
N SER A 32 13.51 -3.47 19.70
CA SER A 32 13.21 -2.12 19.19
C SER A 32 13.69 -1.89 17.75
N LEU A 33 13.50 -2.90 16.89
CA LEU A 33 13.98 -2.87 15.51
C LEU A 33 13.06 -2.06 14.59
N THR A 34 13.67 -1.39 13.62
CA THR A 34 12.96 -0.78 12.51
C THR A 34 13.22 -1.60 11.24
N TYR A 35 12.16 -2.05 10.57
CA TYR A 35 12.25 -2.79 9.32
C TYR A 35 11.86 -1.92 8.13
N LEU A 36 12.61 -2.07 7.04
CA LEU A 36 12.13 -1.71 5.71
C LEU A 36 11.73 -3.01 5.00
N PHE A 37 10.43 -3.20 4.81
CA PHE A 37 9.87 -4.39 4.19
C PHE A 37 9.43 -4.09 2.76
N ILE A 38 9.99 -4.79 1.77
CA ILE A 38 9.63 -4.63 0.36
C ILE A 38 8.92 -5.89 -0.09
N ALA A 39 7.66 -5.76 -0.48
CA ALA A 39 6.83 -6.86 -0.93
C ALA A 39 5.89 -6.43 -2.06
N HIS A 40 5.43 -7.40 -2.81
CA HIS A 40 4.38 -7.22 -3.82
C HIS A 40 3.00 -7.69 -3.31
N ASP A 41 2.96 -8.37 -2.16
CA ASP A 41 1.75 -8.90 -1.55
C ASP A 41 1.28 -7.98 -0.41
N LEU A 42 0.26 -7.18 -0.70
CA LEU A 42 -0.31 -6.23 0.25
C LEU A 42 -0.94 -6.90 1.47
N SER A 43 -1.43 -8.15 1.34
CA SER A 43 -1.99 -8.89 2.47
C SER A 43 -0.93 -9.14 3.56
N VAL A 44 0.31 -9.39 3.15
CA VAL A 44 1.44 -9.57 4.08
C VAL A 44 1.87 -8.24 4.70
N VAL A 45 1.97 -7.21 3.87
CA VAL A 45 2.43 -5.87 4.27
C VAL A 45 1.53 -5.28 5.35
N ARG A 46 0.22 -5.52 5.28
CA ARG A 46 -0.77 -5.06 6.26
C ARG A 46 -0.45 -5.49 7.70
N PHE A 47 0.06 -6.72 7.88
CA PHE A 47 0.29 -7.29 9.21
C PHE A 47 1.64 -6.92 9.84
N ILE A 48 2.60 -6.47 9.04
CA ILE A 48 3.97 -6.22 9.52
C ILE A 48 4.33 -4.73 9.56
N SER A 49 3.63 -3.90 8.78
CA SER A 49 4.02 -2.51 8.54
C SER A 49 3.18 -1.53 9.33
N ASP A 50 3.83 -0.57 9.99
CA ASP A 50 3.17 0.57 10.65
C ASP A 50 2.79 1.64 9.61
N ARG A 51 3.63 1.82 8.57
CA ARG A 51 3.40 2.71 7.43
C ARG A 51 3.65 1.97 6.12
N ILE A 52 2.89 2.31 5.10
CA ILE A 52 2.99 1.70 3.78
C ILE A 52 3.21 2.77 2.74
N GLY A 53 4.25 2.57 1.92
CA GLY A 53 4.51 3.37 0.73
C GLY A 53 4.21 2.57 -0.54
N VAL A 54 3.43 3.15 -1.43
CA VAL A 54 3.06 2.55 -2.72
C VAL A 54 3.93 3.14 -3.82
N ILE A 55 4.67 2.27 -4.51
CA ILE A 55 5.61 2.66 -5.57
C ILE A 55 5.08 2.19 -6.93
N TYR A 56 5.07 3.09 -7.91
CA TYR A 56 4.74 2.79 -9.30
C TYR A 56 5.84 3.30 -10.23
N LYS A 57 6.38 2.39 -11.05
CA LYS A 57 7.47 2.70 -12.02
C LYS A 57 8.63 3.51 -11.40
N GLY A 58 9.03 3.15 -10.18
CA GLY A 58 10.15 3.77 -9.48
C GLY A 58 9.83 5.08 -8.75
N ALA A 59 8.59 5.57 -8.80
CA ALA A 59 8.15 6.76 -8.08
C ALA A 59 7.18 6.40 -6.94
N LEU A 60 7.34 7.08 -5.81
CA LEU A 60 6.44 6.92 -4.66
C LEU A 60 5.15 7.68 -4.95
N MET A 61 4.02 6.96 -4.97
CA MET A 61 2.71 7.52 -5.30
C MET A 61 1.90 7.89 -4.07
N GLU A 62 1.97 7.09 -3.01
CA GLU A 62 1.21 7.29 -1.78
C GLU A 62 2.00 6.74 -0.58
N LEU A 63 1.90 7.40 0.56
CA LEU A 63 2.50 6.97 1.83
C LEU A 63 1.58 7.35 2.98
N ALA A 64 1.14 6.37 3.75
CA ALA A 64 0.30 6.62 4.92
C ALA A 64 0.50 5.53 5.99
N PRO A 65 -0.10 5.70 7.19
CA PRO A 65 -0.28 4.59 8.12
C PRO A 65 -0.94 3.40 7.45
N GLY A 66 -0.55 2.17 7.81
CA GLY A 66 -1.04 0.98 7.14
C GLY A 66 -2.57 0.89 7.10
N GLU A 67 -3.23 1.16 8.22
CA GLU A 67 -4.69 1.16 8.30
C GLU A 67 -5.34 2.18 7.35
N GLU A 68 -4.75 3.36 7.18
CA GLU A 68 -5.24 4.41 6.27
C GLU A 68 -5.13 3.99 4.80
N ILE A 69 -4.05 3.34 4.40
CA ILE A 69 -3.91 2.83 3.02
C ILE A 69 -5.03 1.85 2.67
N PHE A 70 -5.45 1.01 3.61
CA PHE A 70 -6.51 0.03 3.37
C PHE A 70 -7.92 0.62 3.51
N ALA A 71 -8.13 1.55 4.43
CA ALA A 71 -9.43 2.18 4.68
C ALA A 71 -9.74 3.30 3.68
N HIS A 72 -8.75 4.14 3.39
CA HIS A 72 -8.89 5.38 2.60
C HIS A 72 -7.78 5.53 1.56
N PRO A 73 -7.63 4.60 0.60
CA PRO A 73 -6.65 4.73 -0.48
C PRO A 73 -7.02 5.91 -1.37
N LEU A 74 -6.09 6.84 -1.56
CA LEU A 74 -6.34 8.07 -2.32
C LEU A 74 -5.88 7.96 -3.77
N HIS A 75 -4.64 7.53 -4.00
CA HIS A 75 -4.11 7.45 -5.36
C HIS A 75 -4.81 6.35 -6.18
N PRO A 76 -5.18 6.59 -7.45
CA PRO A 76 -5.86 5.59 -8.29
C PRO A 76 -5.10 4.27 -8.42
N TYR A 77 -3.76 4.32 -8.43
CA TYR A 77 -2.93 3.11 -8.46
C TYR A 77 -3.06 2.29 -7.16
N THR A 78 -3.06 2.94 -6.00
CA THR A 78 -3.29 2.26 -4.71
C THR A 78 -4.64 1.58 -4.68
N ARG A 79 -5.69 2.26 -5.15
CA ARG A 79 -7.04 1.69 -5.27
C ARG A 79 -7.08 0.48 -6.20
N SER A 80 -6.38 0.56 -7.32
CA SER A 80 -6.24 -0.56 -8.26
C SER A 80 -5.56 -1.77 -7.61
N LEU A 81 -4.44 -1.57 -6.91
CA LEU A 81 -3.75 -2.64 -6.18
C LEU A 81 -4.64 -3.31 -5.13
N LEU A 82 -5.36 -2.51 -4.33
CA LEU A 82 -6.25 -3.02 -3.29
C LEU A 82 -7.46 -3.76 -3.89
N SER A 83 -7.95 -3.32 -5.05
CA SER A 83 -9.02 -4.01 -5.77
C SER A 83 -8.63 -5.40 -6.25
N ALA A 84 -7.35 -5.66 -6.43
CA ALA A 84 -6.83 -6.95 -6.86
C ALA A 84 -6.58 -7.95 -5.70
N ILE A 85 -6.69 -7.53 -4.44
CA ILE A 85 -6.54 -8.43 -3.29
C ILE A 85 -7.75 -9.36 -3.23
N PRO A 86 -7.55 -10.70 -3.20
CA PRO A 86 -8.65 -11.65 -3.09
C PRO A 86 -9.45 -11.45 -1.79
N MET A 87 -10.77 -11.52 -1.88
CA MET A 87 -11.64 -11.49 -0.70
C MET A 87 -11.77 -12.91 -0.11
N PRO A 88 -11.72 -13.03 1.23
CA PRO A 88 -11.90 -14.35 1.87
C PRO A 88 -13.27 -14.96 1.61
N ASP A 89 -14.30 -14.14 1.33
CA ASP A 89 -15.64 -14.60 1.01
C ASP A 89 -15.81 -14.81 -0.50
N PRO A 90 -16.07 -16.04 -0.98
CA PRO A 90 -16.26 -16.32 -2.40
C PRO A 90 -17.47 -15.61 -3.01
N ALA A 91 -18.47 -15.24 -2.22
CA ALA A 91 -19.64 -14.50 -2.70
C ALA A 91 -19.30 -13.03 -2.95
N ALA A 92 -18.52 -12.42 -2.07
CA ALA A 92 -18.01 -11.07 -2.22
C ALA A 92 -17.00 -10.95 -3.39
N GLU A 93 -16.17 -11.98 -3.59
CA GLU A 93 -15.21 -12.03 -4.68
C GLU A 93 -15.87 -12.01 -6.06
N ARG A 94 -17.03 -12.70 -6.23
CA ARG A 94 -17.76 -12.72 -7.51
C ARG A 94 -18.33 -11.37 -7.94
N GLY A 95 -18.59 -10.48 -6.97
CA GLY A 95 -19.09 -9.12 -7.22
C GLY A 95 -17.97 -8.08 -7.36
N LYS A 96 -16.71 -8.47 -7.15
CA LYS A 96 -15.59 -7.55 -7.12
C LYS A 96 -15.12 -7.20 -8.53
N THR A 97 -15.10 -5.91 -8.83
CA THR A 97 -14.53 -5.40 -10.08
C THR A 97 -13.09 -5.00 -9.83
N CYS A 98 -12.15 -5.70 -10.46
CA CYS A 98 -10.77 -5.26 -10.50
C CYS A 98 -10.66 -4.10 -11.50
N THR A 99 -10.31 -2.92 -11.02
CA THR A 99 -10.15 -1.73 -11.87
C THR A 99 -8.66 -1.55 -12.17
N PRO A 100 -8.21 -1.80 -13.41
CA PRO A 100 -6.83 -1.56 -13.77
C PRO A 100 -6.52 -0.07 -13.70
N TYR A 101 -5.30 0.25 -13.23
CA TYR A 101 -4.84 1.63 -13.21
C TYR A 101 -4.43 2.08 -14.61
N ASP A 102 -4.99 3.20 -15.06
CA ASP A 102 -4.60 3.89 -16.28
C ASP A 102 -3.95 5.23 -15.93
N PRO A 103 -2.65 5.42 -16.22
CA PRO A 103 -1.96 6.70 -15.96
C PRO A 103 -2.56 7.90 -16.71
N SER A 104 -3.35 7.68 -17.76
CA SER A 104 -3.98 8.77 -18.54
C SER A 104 -5.07 9.52 -17.77
N VAL A 105 -5.49 9.02 -16.62
CA VAL A 105 -6.43 9.74 -15.73
C VAL A 105 -5.81 11.02 -15.14
N HIS A 106 -4.47 11.11 -15.15
CA HIS A 106 -3.74 12.26 -14.67
C HIS A 106 -3.41 13.23 -15.81
N ASP A 107 -3.79 14.48 -15.66
CA ASP A 107 -3.36 15.56 -16.55
C ASP A 107 -2.35 16.46 -15.83
N TYR A 108 -1.08 16.23 -16.12
CA TYR A 108 0.05 16.99 -15.57
C TYR A 108 0.66 17.95 -16.59
N SER A 109 -0.06 18.27 -17.66
CA SER A 109 0.41 19.16 -18.73
C SER A 109 0.60 20.61 -18.26
N VAL A 110 -0.30 21.09 -17.40
CA VAL A 110 -0.30 22.45 -16.87
C VAL A 110 0.07 22.47 -15.39
N ASP A 111 -0.65 21.67 -14.58
CA ASP A 111 -0.48 21.57 -13.14
C ASP A 111 0.29 20.30 -12.80
N LYS A 112 1.58 20.48 -12.49
CA LYS A 112 2.48 19.35 -12.23
C LYS A 112 2.24 18.76 -10.84
N PRO A 113 2.39 17.43 -10.70
CA PRO A 113 2.22 16.78 -9.42
C PRO A 113 3.37 17.11 -8.47
N ALA A 114 3.04 17.20 -7.19
CA ALA A 114 3.99 17.34 -6.10
C ALA A 114 3.64 16.38 -4.97
N TRP A 115 4.64 16.06 -4.16
CA TRP A 115 4.46 15.26 -2.97
C TRP A 115 3.76 16.09 -1.89
N THR A 116 2.51 15.79 -1.61
CA THR A 116 1.63 16.63 -0.79
C THR A 116 1.00 15.84 0.35
N GLU A 117 1.01 16.40 1.55
CA GLU A 117 0.27 15.88 2.69
C GLU A 117 -1.21 16.27 2.56
N ILE A 118 -2.08 15.26 2.48
CA ILE A 118 -3.53 15.46 2.35
C ILE A 118 -4.21 15.45 3.72
N ALA A 119 -3.78 14.54 4.59
CA ALA A 119 -4.19 14.44 5.98
C ALA A 119 -2.97 14.11 6.85
N PRO A 120 -3.01 14.25 8.17
CA PRO A 120 -1.86 14.00 9.04
C PRO A 120 -1.20 12.63 8.79
N GLY A 121 0.03 12.64 8.30
CA GLY A 121 0.80 11.44 7.96
C GLY A 121 0.40 10.73 6.67
N HIS A 122 -0.59 11.24 5.90
CA HIS A 122 -1.06 10.71 4.63
C HIS A 122 -0.61 11.59 3.47
N PHE A 123 0.35 11.10 2.71
CA PHE A 123 0.99 11.82 1.61
C PHE A 123 0.66 11.17 0.27
N VAL A 124 0.43 11.99 -0.74
CA VAL A 124 0.15 11.54 -2.11
C VAL A 124 0.92 12.37 -3.13
N PHE A 125 1.37 11.74 -4.20
CA PHE A 125 1.94 12.41 -5.36
C PHE A 125 0.80 12.81 -6.29
N ALA A 126 0.43 14.10 -6.26
CA ALA A 126 -0.75 14.62 -6.93
C ALA A 126 -0.60 16.10 -7.29
N ASN A 127 -1.35 16.57 -8.27
CA ASN A 127 -1.47 18.00 -8.57
C ASN A 127 -2.50 18.69 -7.65
N ALA A 128 -2.63 20.01 -7.72
CA ALA A 128 -3.51 20.77 -6.85
C ALA A 128 -4.98 20.34 -6.95
N ARG A 129 -5.47 20.08 -8.17
CA ARG A 129 -6.83 19.61 -8.44
C ARG A 129 -7.12 18.25 -7.79
N GLU A 130 -6.19 17.31 -7.95
CA GLU A 130 -6.29 15.97 -7.36
C GLU A 130 -6.22 16.03 -5.83
N CYS A 131 -5.38 16.90 -5.28
CA CYS A 131 -5.31 17.13 -3.83
C CYS A 131 -6.65 17.58 -3.25
N ASP A 132 -7.35 18.47 -3.94
CA ASP A 132 -8.68 18.93 -3.50
C ASP A 132 -9.73 17.82 -3.61
N GLU A 133 -9.63 16.96 -4.60
CA GLU A 133 -10.48 15.76 -4.74
C GLU A 133 -10.20 14.78 -3.59
N TYR A 134 -8.94 14.49 -3.30
CA TYR A 134 -8.56 13.56 -2.24
C TYR A 134 -8.95 14.06 -0.84
N ARG A 135 -8.85 15.37 -0.59
CA ARG A 135 -9.37 15.96 0.66
C ARG A 135 -10.87 15.76 0.81
N ARG A 136 -11.65 15.92 -0.28
CA ARG A 136 -13.09 15.66 -0.28
C ARG A 136 -13.44 14.18 -0.07
N MET A 137 -12.59 13.26 -0.49
CA MET A 137 -12.79 11.82 -0.25
C MET A 137 -12.59 11.43 1.21
N LEU A 138 -11.79 12.19 1.96
CA LEU A 138 -11.56 11.93 3.39
C LEU A 138 -12.65 12.57 4.30
N GLY A 139 -13.52 13.40 3.75
CA GLY A 139 -14.63 14.04 4.46
C GLY A 139 -14.33 15.41 4.85
#